data_3775e08959e11ba12500ecef62973c06
#
_entry.id   3775e08959e11ba12500ecef62973c06
#
_cell.length_a   1.000
_cell.length_b   1.000
_cell.length_c   1.000
_cell.angle_alpha   90.00
_cell.angle_beta   90.00
_cell.angle_gamma   90.00
#
_symmetry.space_group_name_H-M   'P 1'
#
loop_
_entity.id
_entity.type
_entity.pdbx_description
1 polymer ?
#
loop_
_entity_poly.entity_id
_entity_poly.type
_entity_poly.pdbx_seq_one_letter_code
_entity_poly.pdbx_strand_id
1 'polypeptide(L)' 'MTLVFYRLYLLDDEYRINAASLEIHAPNDETAIQAAEDVHRLGEAHAVEIWSGKRRVGVVRH' A
#
# COMPACT_ATOMS: atom_id res chain seq x y z
N MET A 1 -17.09 -10.73 10.15
CA MET A 1 -16.15 -9.61 10.06
C MET A 1 -16.09 -9.13 8.62
N THR A 2 -16.20 -7.83 8.42
CA THR A 2 -16.17 -7.25 7.09
C THR A 2 -14.74 -6.84 6.73
N LEU A 3 -14.28 -7.32 5.58
CA LEU A 3 -12.97 -6.92 5.08
C LEU A 3 -13.13 -5.73 4.14
N VAL A 4 -12.20 -4.79 4.23
CA VAL A 4 -12.15 -3.62 3.37
C VAL A 4 -11.12 -3.88 2.27
N PHE A 5 -11.44 -3.47 1.07
CA PHE A 5 -10.55 -3.61 -0.08
C PHE A 5 -9.58 -2.43 -0.11
N TYR A 6 -8.29 -2.75 -0.25
CA TYR A 6 -7.23 -1.75 -0.36
C TYR A 6 -6.39 -2.01 -1.60
N ARG A 7 -5.83 -0.94 -2.14
CA ARG A 7 -4.90 -1.02 -3.25
C ARG A 7 -3.58 -0.39 -2.83
N LEU A 8 -2.50 -1.11 -3.08
CA LEU A 8 -1.15 -0.66 -2.77
C LEU A 8 -0.46 -0.30 -4.07
N TYR A 9 0.01 0.96 -4.18
CA TYR A 9 0.79 1.42 -5.32
C TYR A 9 2.25 1.49 -4.93
N LEU A 10 3.09 0.76 -5.68
CA LEU A 10 4.52 0.75 -5.45
C LEU A 10 5.14 1.89 -6.25
N LEU A 11 5.88 2.75 -5.56
CA LEU A 11 6.45 3.96 -6.14
C LEU A 11 7.96 3.83 -6.26
N ASP A 12 8.52 4.40 -7.32
CA ASP A 12 9.97 4.47 -7.50
C ASP A 12 10.54 5.67 -6.74
N ASP A 13 11.85 5.91 -6.89
CA ASP A 13 12.54 6.99 -6.20
C ASP A 13 12.11 8.39 -6.66
N GLU A 14 11.36 8.47 -7.74
CA GLU A 14 10.76 9.72 -8.20
C GLU A 14 9.28 9.80 -7.83
N TYR A 15 8.80 8.90 -6.96
CA TYR A 15 7.42 8.81 -6.50
C TYR A 15 6.42 8.61 -7.62
N ARG A 16 6.81 7.89 -8.67
CA ARG A 16 5.92 7.49 -9.74
C ARG A 16 5.55 6.02 -9.58
N ILE A 17 4.35 5.65 -10.01
CA ILE A 17 3.93 4.26 -9.97
C ILE A 17 4.82 3.46 -10.90
N ASN A 18 5.58 2.53 -10.32
CA ASN A 18 6.63 1.80 -11.01
C ASN A 18 6.23 0.38 -11.42
N ALA A 19 5.22 -0.16 -10.79
CA ALA A 19 4.80 -1.52 -11.01
C ALA A 19 3.29 -1.64 -10.92
N ALA A 20 2.76 -2.81 -11.26
CA ALA A 20 1.35 -3.09 -11.08
C ALA A 20 0.98 -2.96 -9.61
N SER A 21 -0.19 -2.43 -9.35
CA SER A 21 -0.68 -2.32 -7.99
C SER A 21 -0.99 -3.70 -7.41
N LEU A 22 -0.91 -3.79 -6.09
CA LEU A 22 -1.33 -4.98 -5.36
C LEU A 22 -2.68 -4.70 -4.71
N GLU A 23 -3.53 -5.71 -4.69
CA GLU A 23 -4.85 -5.61 -4.09
C GLU A 23 -4.88 -6.49 -2.85
N ILE A 24 -5.32 -5.92 -1.74
CA ILE A 24 -5.43 -6.67 -0.49
C ILE A 24 -6.78 -6.41 0.16
N HIS A 25 -7.16 -7.31 1.04
CA HIS A 25 -8.33 -7.14 1.91
C HIS A 25 -7.86 -7.18 3.34
N ALA A 26 -8.29 -6.22 4.13
CA ALA A 26 -7.91 -6.12 5.53
C ALA A 26 -9.10 -5.61 6.35
N PRO A 27 -9.15 -5.94 7.65
CA PRO A 27 -10.29 -5.52 8.48
C PRO A 27 -10.28 -4.02 8.79
N ASN A 28 -9.13 -3.36 8.73
CA ASN A 28 -9.01 -1.94 9.05
C ASN A 28 -7.76 -1.35 8.43
N ASP A 29 -7.62 -0.03 8.53
CA ASP A 29 -6.50 0.71 7.96
C ASP A 29 -5.17 0.29 8.57
N GLU A 30 -5.13 0.06 9.87
CA GLU A 30 -3.89 -0.32 10.56
C GLU A 30 -3.33 -1.62 10.00
N THR A 31 -4.19 -2.62 9.79
CA THR A 31 -3.76 -3.90 9.21
C THR A 31 -3.30 -3.71 7.77
N ALA A 32 -3.97 -2.85 7.00
CA ALA A 32 -3.56 -2.56 5.63
C ALA A 32 -2.20 -1.88 5.59
N ILE A 33 -1.95 -0.94 6.50
CA ILE A 33 -0.66 -0.25 6.59
C ILE A 33 0.44 -1.25 6.96
N GLN A 34 0.15 -2.17 7.87
CA GLN A 34 1.11 -3.22 8.24
C GLN A 34 1.49 -4.07 7.03
N ALA A 35 0.50 -4.44 6.22
CA ALA A 35 0.76 -5.19 5.00
C ALA A 35 1.62 -4.39 4.02
N ALA A 36 1.37 -3.08 3.91
CA ALA A 36 2.16 -2.20 3.05
C ALA A 36 3.62 -2.09 3.55
N GLU A 37 3.82 -2.06 4.86
CA GLU A 37 5.16 -2.05 5.44
C GLU A 37 5.91 -3.33 5.09
N ASP A 38 5.23 -4.47 5.11
CA ASP A 38 5.83 -5.75 4.74
C ASP A 38 6.21 -5.76 3.26
N VAL A 39 5.34 -5.27 2.39
CA VAL A 39 5.61 -5.17 0.96
C VAL A 39 6.82 -4.26 0.72
N HIS A 40 6.87 -3.12 1.39
CA HIS A 40 7.98 -2.17 1.26
C HIS A 40 9.30 -2.80 1.69
N ARG A 41 9.29 -3.53 2.81
CA ARG A 41 10.49 -4.14 3.36
C ARG A 41 11.04 -5.26 2.46
N LEU A 42 10.13 -6.05 1.88
CA LEU A 42 10.51 -7.22 1.07
C LEU A 42 10.69 -6.91 -0.40
N GLY A 43 10.14 -5.78 -0.87
CA GLY A 43 10.20 -5.40 -2.27
C GLY A 43 11.29 -4.38 -2.54
N GLU A 44 11.34 -3.91 -3.76
CA GLU A 44 12.31 -2.91 -4.20
C GLU A 44 11.70 -1.52 -4.35
N ALA A 45 10.46 -1.34 -3.90
CA ALA A 45 9.78 -0.07 -4.01
C ALA A 45 10.41 0.95 -3.06
N HIS A 46 10.54 2.18 -3.52
CA HIS A 46 11.02 3.28 -2.69
C HIS A 46 9.97 3.67 -1.67
N ALA A 47 8.70 3.63 -2.06
CA ALA A 47 7.58 3.92 -1.18
C ALA A 47 6.37 3.09 -1.61
N VAL A 48 5.40 2.94 -0.72
CA VAL A 48 4.14 2.26 -1.03
C VAL A 48 3.00 3.15 -0.56
N GLU A 49 2.09 3.50 -1.48
CA GLU A 49 0.86 4.21 -1.12
C GLU A 49 -0.27 3.24 -0.92
N ILE A 50 -1.09 3.49 0.09
CA ILE A 50 -2.24 2.67 0.42
C ILE A 50 -3.50 3.48 0.16
N TRP A 51 -4.41 2.92 -0.63
CA TRP A 51 -5.69 3.55 -0.98
C TRP A 51 -6.84 2.62 -0.69
N SER A 52 -7.95 3.19 -0.24
CA SER A 52 -9.23 2.49 -0.13
C SER A 52 -10.24 3.27 -0.96
N GLY A 53 -10.52 2.79 -2.18
CA GLY A 53 -11.33 3.53 -3.13
C GLY A 53 -10.68 4.84 -3.49
N LYS A 54 -11.36 5.94 -3.19
CA LYS A 54 -10.84 7.29 -3.46
C LYS A 54 -10.14 7.91 -2.25
N ARG A 55 -10.05 7.18 -1.15
CA ARG A 55 -9.47 7.70 0.08
C ARG A 55 -8.02 7.22 0.21
N ARG A 56 -7.11 8.15 0.39
CA ARG A 56 -5.71 7.81 0.65
C ARG A 56 -5.56 7.48 2.12
N VAL A 57 -5.19 6.24 2.41
CA VAL A 57 -5.03 5.75 3.78
C VAL A 57 -3.70 6.20 4.36
N GLY A 58 -2.64 6.10 3.56
CA GLY A 58 -1.32 6.49 4.02
C GLY A 58 -0.24 6.17 3.00
N VAL A 59 1.00 6.37 3.42
CA VAL A 59 2.17 6.06 2.62
C VAL A 59 3.25 5.48 3.53
N VAL A 60 3.90 4.42 3.05
CA VAL A 60 5.04 3.81 3.75
C VAL A 60 6.31 4.19 2.97
N ARG A 61 7.28 4.74 3.67
CA ARG A 61 8.55 5.15 3.07
C ARG A 61 9.64 5.21 4.14
N HIS A 62 10.87 5.31 3.71
CA HIS A 62 11.98 5.51 4.65
C HIS A 62 11.99 6.91 5.22
#